data_b763d3fb40ee7262e411a72f956256b4
#
_entry.id   b763d3fb40ee7262e411a72f956256b4
#
_cell.length_a   1.000
_cell.length_b   1.000
_cell.length_c   1.000
_cell.angle_alpha   90.00
_cell.angle_beta   90.00
_cell.angle_gamma   90.00
#
_symmetry.space_group_name_H-M   'P 1'
#
loop_
_entity.id
_entity.type
_entity.pdbx_description
1 polymer ?
#
loop_
_entity_poly.entity_id
_entity_poly.type
_entity_poly.pdbx_seq_one_letter_code
_entity_poly.pdbx_strand_id
1 'polypeptide(L)'
;MHSSRRWIISALAALAVALPAAGAQAQSKTVRLAKQFGISYLPLTIMEQKQLFEAHAKKLGLNLKTEWVVFTSGAPMNEAIISGNLDFASGGVGPLLTIWGKTRTNLGVKGVSALNSMPLYLNTINPNVKTIKDFTDKDRIALPAVKVSIQAITLQIAAEKAFGPGQHGKLDPLTASLGHPDGLAAMMSGKSEITGHFTSAPFMYQELDDKRVHRVLDSYEVLGGPHTFNVIWATTKFYDENPKVIEAFIAALDDAMKQIAANPAEAAAAWVKAENSKLSAAYIEKLIRLPENEWTMVPKKVMVYAEFMSRIGMLSPKPASWSDLFFPTIHKLPGS
;
A
#
# COMPACT_ATOMS: atom_id res chain seq x y z
N MET A 1 -23.05 53.99 82.85
CA MET A 1 -24.40 53.76 82.40
C MET A 1 -24.64 54.54 81.15
N HIS A 2 -24.37 54.06 79.98
CA HIS A 2 -24.98 54.32 78.65
C HIS A 2 -24.22 53.52 77.62
N SER A 3 -24.88 52.49 77.06
CA SER A 3 -24.41 51.65 75.99
C SER A 3 -24.66 52.33 74.66
N SER A 4 -23.67 52.43 73.85
CA SER A 4 -23.79 52.86 72.44
C SER A 4 -23.41 51.71 71.54
N ARG A 5 -24.43 51.09 70.88
CA ARG A 5 -24.30 50.09 69.83
C ARG A 5 -23.77 50.72 68.54
N ARG A 6 -22.61 50.27 68.10
CA ARG A 6 -22.12 50.55 66.71
C ARG A 6 -22.47 49.42 65.78
N TRP A 7 -23.23 49.79 64.78
CA TRP A 7 -23.54 48.93 63.65
C TRP A 7 -22.36 48.91 62.69
N ILE A 8 -21.80 47.77 62.44
CA ILE A 8 -20.81 47.56 61.36
C ILE A 8 -21.55 46.91 60.18
N ILE A 9 -21.66 47.68 59.08
CA ILE A 9 -22.19 47.22 57.81
C ILE A 9 -21.04 46.54 57.06
N SER A 10 -21.09 45.20 56.92
CA SER A 10 -20.13 44.43 56.10
C SER A 10 -20.58 44.45 54.64
N ALA A 11 -19.86 45.18 53.78
CA ALA A 11 -20.02 45.11 52.33
C ALA A 11 -19.30 43.87 51.81
N LEU A 12 -20.06 42.84 51.39
CA LEU A 12 -19.51 41.71 50.63
C LEU A 12 -19.28 42.15 49.17
N ALA A 13 -18.04 42.36 48.78
CA ALA A 13 -17.62 42.53 47.40
C ALA A 13 -17.55 41.13 46.77
N ALA A 14 -18.50 40.78 45.86
CA ALA A 14 -18.46 39.61 45.06
C ALA A 14 -17.39 39.76 43.98
N LEU A 15 -16.23 39.11 44.19
CA LEU A 15 -15.17 38.99 43.18
C LEU A 15 -15.56 37.91 42.17
N ALA A 16 -16.11 38.27 41.00
CA ALA A 16 -16.34 37.36 39.89
C ALA A 16 -14.97 36.97 39.28
N VAL A 17 -14.49 35.78 39.66
CA VAL A 17 -13.32 35.17 39.01
C VAL A 17 -13.74 34.71 37.61
N ALA A 18 -13.42 35.50 36.60
CA ALA A 18 -13.49 35.05 35.20
C ALA A 18 -12.40 33.99 34.99
N LEU A 19 -12.75 32.73 35.07
CA LEU A 19 -11.91 31.63 34.62
C LEU A 19 -11.71 31.80 33.10
N PRO A 20 -10.47 31.92 32.60
CA PRO A 20 -10.24 31.84 31.17
C PRO A 20 -10.71 30.45 30.74
N ALA A 21 -11.65 30.39 29.81
CA ALA A 21 -11.96 29.18 29.09
C ALA A 21 -10.67 28.79 28.36
N ALA A 22 -9.86 27.93 29.01
CA ALA A 22 -8.76 27.25 28.38
C ALA A 22 -9.42 26.42 27.26
N GLY A 23 -9.34 26.92 26.04
CA GLY A 23 -9.76 26.18 24.86
C GLY A 23 -9.09 24.83 24.95
N ALA A 24 -9.85 23.77 25.16
CA ALA A 24 -9.37 22.41 25.08
C ALA A 24 -8.74 22.27 23.69
N GLN A 25 -7.42 22.41 23.60
CA GLN A 25 -6.70 22.02 22.39
C GLN A 25 -7.01 20.55 22.21
N ALA A 26 -7.84 20.24 21.20
CA ALA A 26 -8.14 18.88 20.85
C ALA A 26 -6.81 18.15 20.68
N GLN A 27 -6.59 17.15 21.50
CA GLN A 27 -5.36 16.35 21.48
C GLN A 27 -5.15 15.82 20.06
N SER A 28 -3.97 16.09 19.49
CA SER A 28 -3.65 15.64 18.14
C SER A 28 -3.68 14.12 18.09
N LYS A 29 -4.47 13.57 17.18
CA LYS A 29 -4.52 12.14 16.92
C LYS A 29 -3.43 11.78 15.92
N THR A 30 -2.48 10.95 16.31
CA THR A 30 -1.49 10.40 15.40
C THR A 30 -2.07 9.20 14.67
N VAL A 31 -1.92 9.18 13.34
CA VAL A 31 -2.27 8.06 12.47
C VAL A 31 -1.01 7.58 11.77
N ARG A 32 -0.71 6.29 11.90
CA ARG A 32 0.50 5.64 11.38
C ARG A 32 0.18 4.90 10.09
N LEU A 33 0.87 5.29 9.02
CA LEU A 33 0.68 4.73 7.69
C LEU A 33 1.98 4.12 7.17
N ALA A 34 1.86 3.01 6.47
CA ALA A 34 3.00 2.35 5.85
C ALA A 34 2.88 2.33 4.32
N LYS A 35 4.01 2.54 3.65
CA LYS A 35 4.17 2.38 2.20
C LYS A 35 5.41 1.55 1.89
N GLN A 36 5.59 1.15 0.63
CA GLN A 36 6.80 0.50 0.14
C GLN A 36 7.44 1.35 -0.96
N PHE A 37 8.46 0.82 -1.62
CA PHE A 37 9.18 1.48 -2.70
C PHE A 37 8.40 1.45 -4.02
N GLY A 38 8.59 2.48 -4.85
CA GLY A 38 8.10 2.52 -6.22
C GLY A 38 6.99 3.54 -6.48
N ILE A 39 6.77 3.84 -7.77
CA ILE A 39 5.77 4.84 -8.16
C ILE A 39 4.33 4.35 -7.95
N SER A 40 4.11 3.09 -7.72
CA SER A 40 2.78 2.55 -7.37
C SER A 40 2.22 3.13 -6.08
N TYR A 41 3.09 3.65 -5.20
CA TYR A 41 2.71 4.37 -3.97
C TYR A 41 2.62 5.89 -4.15
N LEU A 42 2.69 6.40 -5.38
CA LEU A 42 2.65 7.83 -5.68
C LEU A 42 1.48 8.58 -5.02
N PRO A 43 0.22 8.07 -4.98
CA PRO A 43 -0.85 8.75 -4.27
C PRO A 43 -0.53 8.99 -2.80
N LEU A 44 0.05 8.01 -2.10
CA LEU A 44 0.45 8.15 -0.71
C LEU A 44 1.61 9.14 -0.55
N THR A 45 2.56 9.14 -1.48
CA THR A 45 3.67 10.11 -1.50
C THR A 45 3.14 11.54 -1.69
N ILE A 46 2.17 11.76 -2.58
CA ILE A 46 1.53 13.08 -2.75
C ILE A 46 0.75 13.49 -1.49
N MET A 47 0.01 12.55 -0.88
CA MET A 47 -0.69 12.81 0.39
C MET A 47 0.28 13.25 1.49
N GLU A 48 1.41 12.57 1.63
CA GLU A 48 2.47 12.89 2.61
C GLU A 48 3.09 14.26 2.33
N GLN A 49 3.58 14.49 1.11
CA GLN A 49 4.31 15.70 0.73
C GLN A 49 3.44 16.97 0.79
N LYS A 50 2.16 16.84 0.50
CA LYS A 50 1.20 17.96 0.48
C LYS A 50 0.29 18.00 1.71
N GLN A 51 0.48 17.11 2.67
CA GLN A 51 -0.32 16.99 3.89
C GLN A 51 -1.84 16.94 3.60
N LEU A 52 -2.22 16.22 2.52
CA LEU A 52 -3.63 16.18 2.08
C LEU A 52 -4.52 15.51 3.12
N PHE A 53 -4.02 14.48 3.79
CA PHE A 53 -4.79 13.77 4.81
C PHE A 53 -5.10 14.67 6.00
N GLU A 54 -4.11 15.40 6.51
CA GLU A 54 -4.27 16.39 7.57
C GLU A 54 -5.22 17.52 7.15
N ALA A 55 -5.11 17.99 5.90
CA ALA A 55 -5.98 19.04 5.38
C ALA A 55 -7.45 18.60 5.29
N HIS A 56 -7.72 17.38 4.81
CA HIS A 56 -9.08 16.82 4.78
C HIS A 56 -9.61 16.51 6.18
N ALA A 57 -8.77 16.00 7.08
CA ALA A 57 -9.13 15.78 8.48
C ALA A 57 -9.53 17.08 9.19
N LYS A 58 -8.80 18.17 8.94
CA LYS A 58 -9.12 19.49 9.48
C LYS A 58 -10.49 19.99 9.03
N LYS A 59 -10.89 19.75 7.77
CA LYS A 59 -12.24 20.10 7.27
C LYS A 59 -13.36 19.37 8.03
N LEU A 60 -13.07 18.18 8.60
CA LEU A 60 -13.98 17.39 9.41
C LEU A 60 -13.88 17.69 10.92
N GLY A 61 -13.11 18.73 11.29
CA GLY A 61 -12.91 19.15 12.70
C GLY A 61 -11.94 18.26 13.46
N LEU A 62 -11.08 17.47 12.78
CA LEU A 62 -10.07 16.64 13.41
C LEU A 62 -8.71 17.36 13.44
N ASN A 63 -8.00 17.24 14.55
CA ASN A 63 -6.58 17.59 14.66
C ASN A 63 -5.77 16.30 14.47
N LEU A 64 -5.32 16.05 13.25
CA LEU A 64 -4.64 14.81 12.86
C LEU A 64 -3.17 15.09 12.51
N LYS A 65 -2.28 14.19 12.92
CA LYS A 65 -0.88 14.11 12.50
C LYS A 65 -0.63 12.74 11.88
N THR A 66 0.08 12.70 10.76
CA THR A 66 0.48 11.44 10.13
C THR A 66 1.92 11.07 10.46
N GLU A 67 2.16 9.77 10.61
CA GLU A 67 3.50 9.18 10.68
C GLU A 67 3.62 8.14 9.57
N TRP A 68 4.60 8.33 8.69
CA TRP A 68 4.83 7.49 7.54
C TRP A 68 6.04 6.58 7.75
N VAL A 69 5.86 5.27 7.46
CA VAL A 69 6.92 4.27 7.61
C VAL A 69 7.08 3.53 6.28
N VAL A 70 8.33 3.31 5.87
CA VAL A 70 8.65 2.55 4.66
C VAL A 70 9.06 1.13 5.04
N PHE A 71 8.43 0.14 4.40
CA PHE A 71 8.73 -1.27 4.55
C PHE A 71 9.24 -1.87 3.23
N THR A 72 9.98 -2.97 3.33
CA THR A 72 10.49 -3.69 2.15
C THR A 72 9.45 -4.59 1.49
N SER A 73 8.39 -4.98 2.25
CA SER A 73 7.31 -5.86 1.76
C SER A 73 6.05 -5.76 2.63
N GLY A 74 4.94 -6.35 2.15
CA GLY A 74 3.68 -6.40 2.90
C GLY A 74 3.67 -7.37 4.08
N ALA A 75 4.59 -8.33 4.14
CA ALA A 75 4.63 -9.30 5.24
C ALA A 75 4.93 -8.63 6.59
N PRO A 76 6.02 -7.86 6.77
CA PRO A 76 6.27 -7.14 8.02
C PRO A 76 5.23 -6.06 8.32
N MET A 77 4.56 -5.48 7.31
CA MET A 77 3.42 -4.59 7.56
C MET A 77 2.24 -5.31 8.20
N ASN A 78 1.97 -6.55 7.78
CA ASN A 78 0.93 -7.37 8.40
C ASN A 78 1.22 -7.65 9.89
N GLU A 79 2.48 -7.89 10.23
CA GLU A 79 2.89 -8.05 11.63
C GLU A 79 2.71 -6.74 12.42
N ALA A 80 3.05 -5.60 11.82
CA ALA A 80 2.88 -4.28 12.44
C ALA A 80 1.40 -3.91 12.66
N ILE A 81 0.48 -4.26 11.74
CA ILE A 81 -0.97 -4.11 11.92
C ILE A 81 -1.47 -5.02 13.06
N ILE A 82 -1.06 -6.28 13.08
CA ILE A 82 -1.49 -7.25 14.11
C ILE A 82 -1.03 -6.80 15.51
N SER A 83 0.18 -6.25 15.62
CA SER A 83 0.72 -5.74 16.88
C SER A 83 0.21 -4.34 17.28
N GLY A 84 -0.64 -3.71 16.45
CA GLY A 84 -1.16 -2.36 16.71
C GLY A 84 -0.13 -1.24 16.51
N ASN A 85 0.96 -1.50 15.80
CA ASN A 85 2.01 -0.51 15.49
C ASN A 85 1.72 0.29 14.20
N LEU A 86 0.71 -0.10 13.43
CA LEU A 86 0.20 0.62 12.26
C LEU A 86 -1.32 0.73 12.33
N ASP A 87 -1.84 1.83 11.77
CA ASP A 87 -3.27 2.06 11.59
C ASP A 87 -3.71 1.76 10.15
N PHE A 88 -2.85 2.11 9.17
CA PHE A 88 -3.00 1.74 7.76
C PHE A 88 -1.73 1.06 7.26
N ALA A 89 -1.90 -0.08 6.64
CA ALA A 89 -0.85 -0.73 5.87
C ALA A 89 -1.17 -0.71 4.38
N SER A 90 -0.17 -0.83 3.51
CA SER A 90 -0.35 -0.83 2.07
C SER A 90 0.56 -1.85 1.38
N GLY A 91 0.08 -2.45 0.30
CA GLY A 91 0.85 -3.44 -0.42
C GLY A 91 0.04 -4.17 -1.47
N GLY A 92 0.59 -5.23 -2.01
CA GLY A 92 -0.08 -6.05 -3.02
C GLY A 92 -1.31 -6.78 -2.49
N VAL A 93 -2.16 -7.25 -3.39
CA VAL A 93 -3.36 -8.04 -3.07
C VAL A 93 -3.02 -9.31 -2.28
N GLY A 94 -1.89 -9.98 -2.56
CA GLY A 94 -1.49 -11.20 -1.85
C GLY A 94 -1.37 -11.01 -0.31
N PRO A 95 -0.59 -10.04 0.19
CA PRO A 95 -0.54 -9.70 1.62
C PRO A 95 -1.90 -9.35 2.23
N LEU A 96 -2.78 -8.59 1.53
CA LEU A 96 -4.14 -8.33 2.00
C LEU A 96 -4.92 -9.63 2.19
N LEU A 97 -4.95 -10.51 1.20
CA LEU A 97 -5.67 -11.79 1.29
C LEU A 97 -5.15 -12.66 2.43
N THR A 98 -3.83 -12.67 2.61
CA THR A 98 -3.19 -13.43 3.70
C THR A 98 -3.64 -12.93 5.07
N ILE A 99 -3.61 -11.61 5.32
CA ILE A 99 -4.01 -11.06 6.62
C ILE A 99 -5.53 -11.11 6.81
N TRP A 100 -6.32 -10.90 5.76
CA TRP A 100 -7.77 -11.04 5.80
C TRP A 100 -8.17 -12.45 6.27
N GLY A 101 -7.60 -13.49 5.67
CA GLY A 101 -7.87 -14.88 6.07
C GLY A 101 -7.48 -15.16 7.53
N LYS A 102 -6.31 -14.70 7.95
CA LYS A 102 -5.76 -14.93 9.29
C LYS A 102 -6.50 -14.18 10.41
N THR A 103 -7.16 -13.06 10.09
CA THR A 103 -7.70 -12.15 11.12
C THR A 103 -9.23 -12.11 11.19
N ARG A 104 -9.93 -12.93 10.42
CA ARG A 104 -11.40 -12.92 10.32
C ARG A 104 -12.14 -13.04 11.64
N THR A 105 -11.62 -13.82 12.58
CA THR A 105 -12.28 -14.13 13.87
C THR A 105 -11.83 -13.21 15.00
N ASN A 106 -10.88 -12.30 14.74
CA ASN A 106 -10.35 -11.41 15.77
C ASN A 106 -10.25 -9.94 15.29
N LEU A 107 -9.21 -9.57 14.57
CA LEU A 107 -8.97 -8.17 14.14
C LEU A 107 -9.81 -7.76 12.94
N GLY A 108 -10.27 -8.69 12.12
CA GLY A 108 -11.13 -8.46 10.97
C GLY A 108 -10.52 -7.48 9.96
N VAL A 109 -9.23 -7.68 9.60
CA VAL A 109 -8.56 -6.78 8.66
C VAL A 109 -9.21 -6.85 7.29
N LYS A 110 -9.50 -5.66 6.70
CA LYS A 110 -10.07 -5.51 5.36
C LYS A 110 -9.41 -4.36 4.60
N GLY A 111 -9.54 -4.40 3.29
CA GLY A 111 -9.15 -3.29 2.42
C GLY A 111 -9.99 -2.05 2.65
N VAL A 112 -9.34 -0.90 2.70
CA VAL A 112 -9.98 0.42 2.75
C VAL A 112 -10.19 0.95 1.33
N SER A 113 -9.21 0.72 0.45
CA SER A 113 -9.25 1.12 -0.96
C SER A 113 -8.21 0.35 -1.78
N ALA A 114 -8.40 0.26 -3.10
CA ALA A 114 -7.28 0.04 -4.01
C ALA A 114 -6.48 1.34 -4.17
N LEU A 115 -5.22 1.23 -4.61
CA LEU A 115 -4.35 2.37 -4.92
C LEU A 115 -4.11 2.51 -6.42
N ASN A 116 -4.09 1.39 -7.13
CA ASN A 116 -3.74 1.37 -8.54
C ASN A 116 -4.08 0.04 -9.22
N SER A 117 -4.04 0.07 -10.55
CA SER A 117 -3.93 -1.09 -11.42
C SER A 117 -2.67 -0.91 -12.27
N MET A 118 -1.69 -1.79 -12.10
CA MET A 118 -0.38 -1.70 -12.77
C MET A 118 0.18 -3.08 -13.05
N PRO A 119 0.87 -3.28 -14.20
CA PRO A 119 1.54 -4.53 -14.49
C PRO A 119 2.76 -4.73 -13.58
N LEU A 120 3.14 -5.98 -13.43
CA LEU A 120 4.36 -6.44 -12.77
C LEU A 120 5.15 -7.26 -13.78
N TYR A 121 6.46 -7.02 -13.91
CA TYR A 121 7.30 -7.75 -14.83
C TYR A 121 8.30 -8.64 -14.09
N LEU A 122 8.43 -9.87 -14.57
CA LEU A 122 9.60 -10.69 -14.29
C LEU A 122 10.62 -10.45 -15.38
N ASN A 123 11.69 -9.78 -15.04
CA ASN A 123 12.83 -9.52 -15.90
C ASN A 123 14.00 -10.45 -15.54
N THR A 124 14.88 -10.71 -16.51
CA THR A 124 16.09 -11.49 -16.28
C THR A 124 17.28 -10.97 -17.08
N ILE A 125 18.51 -11.14 -16.52
CA ILE A 125 19.75 -10.93 -17.23
C ILE A 125 20.31 -12.23 -17.84
N ASN A 126 19.68 -13.39 -17.54
CA ASN A 126 20.13 -14.65 -18.08
C ASN A 126 19.67 -14.81 -19.54
N PRO A 127 20.58 -14.77 -20.55
CA PRO A 127 20.20 -14.80 -21.95
C PRO A 127 19.56 -16.12 -22.40
N ASN A 128 19.70 -17.19 -21.60
CA ASN A 128 19.16 -18.51 -21.91
C ASN A 128 17.69 -18.67 -21.43
N VAL A 129 17.21 -17.79 -20.55
CA VAL A 129 15.82 -17.82 -20.04
C VAL A 129 14.93 -17.00 -20.94
N LYS A 130 14.08 -17.62 -21.75
CA LYS A 130 13.12 -16.96 -22.63
C LYS A 130 11.70 -17.01 -22.09
N THR A 131 11.41 -18.05 -21.32
CA THR A 131 10.13 -18.30 -20.65
C THR A 131 10.39 -18.72 -19.20
N ILE A 132 9.36 -18.74 -18.38
CA ILE A 132 9.50 -19.21 -16.99
C ILE A 132 9.88 -20.70 -16.88
N LYS A 133 9.77 -21.47 -17.99
CA LYS A 133 10.17 -22.87 -18.03
C LYS A 133 11.67 -23.08 -18.13
N ASP A 134 12.40 -22.03 -18.53
CA ASP A 134 13.84 -22.10 -18.77
C ASP A 134 14.66 -21.79 -17.52
N PHE A 135 14.03 -21.33 -16.43
CA PHE A 135 14.70 -21.17 -15.15
C PHE A 135 15.16 -22.51 -14.58
N THR A 136 16.38 -22.54 -14.10
CA THR A 136 17.05 -23.71 -13.52
C THR A 136 17.47 -23.47 -12.07
N ASP A 137 18.05 -24.46 -11.42
CA ASP A 137 18.64 -24.36 -10.09
C ASP A 137 19.82 -23.38 -9.97
N LYS A 138 20.37 -22.94 -11.12
CA LYS A 138 21.40 -21.90 -11.20
C LYS A 138 20.84 -20.48 -11.16
N ASP A 139 19.53 -20.33 -11.25
CA ASP A 139 18.85 -19.04 -11.26
C ASP A 139 18.24 -18.73 -9.90
N ARG A 140 18.17 -17.42 -9.57
CA ARG A 140 17.41 -16.92 -8.42
C ARG A 140 16.59 -15.72 -8.85
N ILE A 141 15.32 -15.74 -8.46
CA ILE A 141 14.32 -14.72 -8.77
C ILE A 141 14.07 -13.89 -7.50
N ALA A 142 14.53 -12.65 -7.50
CA ALA A 142 14.22 -11.71 -6.43
C ALA A 142 12.74 -11.29 -6.51
N LEU A 143 12.09 -11.19 -5.36
CA LEU A 143 10.75 -10.63 -5.18
C LEU A 143 10.55 -10.18 -3.72
N PRO A 144 9.57 -9.29 -3.39
CA PRO A 144 9.49 -8.68 -2.06
C PRO A 144 9.30 -9.65 -0.90
N ALA A 145 8.53 -10.72 -1.09
CA ALA A 145 8.31 -11.75 -0.08
C ALA A 145 7.95 -13.09 -0.74
N VAL A 146 8.75 -14.10 -0.48
CA VAL A 146 8.52 -15.49 -0.95
C VAL A 146 7.15 -15.97 -0.49
N LYS A 147 6.37 -16.56 -1.40
CA LYS A 147 5.02 -17.14 -1.16
C LYS A 147 3.93 -16.14 -0.72
N VAL A 148 4.24 -14.89 -0.40
CA VAL A 148 3.27 -13.93 0.17
C VAL A 148 3.05 -12.72 -0.74
N SER A 149 4.10 -12.18 -1.37
CA SER A 149 3.95 -11.00 -2.23
C SER A 149 3.05 -11.32 -3.43
N ILE A 150 2.41 -10.28 -3.97
CA ILE A 150 1.60 -10.44 -5.18
C ILE A 150 2.42 -11.00 -6.33
N GLN A 151 3.71 -10.65 -6.42
CA GLN A 151 4.65 -11.21 -7.39
C GLN A 151 4.81 -12.73 -7.21
N ALA A 152 4.95 -13.19 -5.96
CA ALA A 152 5.05 -14.62 -5.68
C ALA A 152 3.77 -15.36 -6.10
N ILE A 153 2.60 -14.83 -5.73
CA ILE A 153 1.31 -15.44 -6.11
C ILE A 153 1.11 -15.42 -7.63
N THR A 154 1.48 -14.32 -8.30
CA THR A 154 1.40 -14.23 -9.77
C THR A 154 2.34 -15.24 -10.45
N LEU A 155 3.55 -15.43 -9.90
CA LEU A 155 4.50 -16.44 -10.38
C LEU A 155 3.94 -17.85 -10.21
N GLN A 156 3.28 -18.14 -9.09
CA GLN A 156 2.62 -19.43 -8.87
C GLN A 156 1.46 -19.67 -9.85
N ILE A 157 0.64 -18.64 -10.13
CA ILE A 157 -0.41 -18.74 -11.16
C ILE A 157 0.21 -19.03 -12.54
N ALA A 158 1.29 -18.32 -12.88
CA ALA A 158 2.00 -18.53 -14.14
C ALA A 158 2.64 -19.93 -14.20
N ALA A 159 3.24 -20.40 -13.12
CA ALA A 159 3.84 -21.73 -13.04
C ALA A 159 2.78 -22.83 -13.25
N GLU A 160 1.61 -22.74 -12.65
CA GLU A 160 0.55 -23.71 -12.87
C GLU A 160 0.06 -23.72 -14.32
N LYS A 161 -0.07 -22.54 -14.94
CA LYS A 161 -0.41 -22.44 -16.37
C LYS A 161 0.65 -23.06 -17.28
N ALA A 162 1.93 -22.89 -16.94
CA ALA A 162 3.06 -23.34 -17.76
C ALA A 162 3.40 -24.82 -17.58
N PHE A 163 3.34 -25.32 -16.34
CA PHE A 163 3.78 -26.69 -15.97
C PHE A 163 2.62 -27.66 -15.73
N GLY A 164 1.38 -27.18 -15.68
CA GLY A 164 0.18 -27.99 -15.47
C GLY A 164 -0.41 -27.89 -14.06
N PRO A 165 -1.61 -28.45 -13.86
CA PRO A 165 -2.33 -28.41 -12.59
C PRO A 165 -1.50 -28.97 -11.43
N GLY A 166 -1.54 -28.27 -10.28
CA GLY A 166 -0.79 -28.64 -9.06
C GLY A 166 0.69 -28.27 -9.09
N GLN A 167 1.23 -27.76 -10.20
CA GLN A 167 2.64 -27.37 -10.33
C GLN A 167 2.91 -25.89 -9.97
N HIS A 168 1.98 -25.23 -9.27
CA HIS A 168 2.10 -23.82 -8.91
C HIS A 168 3.39 -23.52 -8.12
N GLY A 169 3.84 -24.41 -7.23
CA GLY A 169 5.05 -24.23 -6.44
C GLY A 169 6.36 -24.56 -7.16
N LYS A 170 6.33 -24.89 -8.45
CA LYS A 170 7.52 -25.37 -9.20
C LYS A 170 8.70 -24.42 -9.16
N LEU A 171 8.45 -23.11 -9.15
CA LEU A 171 9.48 -22.07 -9.15
C LEU A 171 9.75 -21.50 -7.75
N ASP A 172 8.98 -21.86 -6.71
CA ASP A 172 9.18 -21.34 -5.35
C ASP A 172 10.62 -21.56 -4.82
N PRO A 173 11.27 -22.72 -5.03
CA PRO A 173 12.64 -22.93 -4.58
C PRO A 173 13.68 -21.99 -5.20
N LEU A 174 13.35 -21.36 -6.34
CA LEU A 174 14.22 -20.43 -7.03
C LEU A 174 14.01 -18.98 -6.58
N THR A 175 13.03 -18.71 -5.69
CA THR A 175 12.71 -17.35 -5.25
C THR A 175 13.51 -16.92 -4.03
N ALA A 176 13.87 -15.63 -3.99
CA ALA A 176 14.56 -14.99 -2.86
C ALA A 176 13.84 -13.70 -2.46
N SER A 177 13.69 -13.46 -1.13
CA SER A 177 13.05 -12.24 -0.63
C SER A 177 14.04 -11.07 -0.63
N LEU A 178 13.81 -10.08 -1.49
CA LEU A 178 14.55 -8.82 -1.56
C LEU A 178 13.58 -7.67 -1.81
N GLY A 179 13.79 -6.54 -1.14
CA GLY A 179 13.12 -5.28 -1.49
C GLY A 179 13.50 -4.87 -2.92
N HIS A 180 12.60 -4.14 -3.60
CA HIS A 180 12.84 -3.80 -5.01
C HIS A 180 14.15 -3.07 -5.30
N PRO A 181 14.61 -2.08 -4.47
CA PRO A 181 15.93 -1.46 -4.68
C PRO A 181 17.08 -2.47 -4.61
N ASP A 182 17.03 -3.40 -3.65
CA ASP A 182 18.06 -4.42 -3.45
C ASP A 182 18.02 -5.48 -4.56
N GLY A 183 16.81 -5.88 -5.00
CA GLY A 183 16.61 -6.79 -6.12
C GLY A 183 17.18 -6.24 -7.42
N LEU A 184 16.88 -4.95 -7.73
CA LEU A 184 17.48 -4.24 -8.86
C LEU A 184 19.01 -4.24 -8.77
N ALA A 185 19.56 -3.79 -7.63
CA ALA A 185 21.02 -3.71 -7.46
C ALA A 185 21.68 -5.08 -7.58
N ALA A 186 21.11 -6.12 -6.98
CA ALA A 186 21.62 -7.47 -7.03
C ALA A 186 21.66 -8.03 -8.46
N MET A 187 20.53 -7.98 -9.18
CA MET A 187 20.44 -8.47 -10.55
C MET A 187 21.36 -7.69 -11.50
N MET A 188 21.31 -6.35 -11.45
CA MET A 188 22.07 -5.49 -12.36
C MET A 188 23.58 -5.56 -12.16
N SER A 189 24.05 -5.93 -10.95
CA SER A 189 25.48 -6.15 -10.68
C SER A 189 26.09 -7.26 -11.56
N GLY A 190 25.30 -8.24 -11.97
CA GLY A 190 25.74 -9.43 -12.69
C GLY A 190 26.74 -10.31 -11.91
N LYS A 191 26.90 -10.05 -10.60
CA LYS A 191 27.86 -10.74 -9.72
C LYS A 191 27.19 -11.49 -8.57
N SER A 192 25.90 -11.34 -8.39
CA SER A 192 25.09 -12.06 -7.40
C SER A 192 24.45 -13.30 -8.00
N GLU A 193 23.89 -14.16 -7.17
CA GLU A 193 23.07 -15.30 -7.62
C GLU A 193 21.73 -14.86 -8.24
N ILE A 194 21.30 -13.59 -8.05
CA ILE A 194 20.04 -13.07 -8.56
C ILE A 194 20.18 -12.84 -10.06
N THR A 195 19.49 -13.67 -10.84
CA THR A 195 19.44 -13.60 -12.30
C THR A 195 18.11 -13.08 -12.84
N GLY A 196 17.08 -13.09 -11.99
CA GLY A 196 15.75 -12.57 -12.30
C GLY A 196 15.21 -11.68 -11.18
N HIS A 197 14.33 -10.72 -11.55
CA HIS A 197 13.65 -9.88 -10.58
C HIS A 197 12.18 -9.71 -10.99
N PHE A 198 11.26 -10.15 -10.13
CA PHE A 198 9.84 -9.93 -10.34
C PHE A 198 9.43 -8.66 -9.60
N THR A 199 9.26 -7.58 -10.34
CA THR A 199 9.22 -6.22 -9.78
C THR A 199 8.11 -5.36 -10.40
N SER A 200 8.09 -4.09 -9.99
CA SER A 200 7.14 -3.07 -10.40
C SER A 200 7.84 -1.79 -10.88
N ALA A 201 7.07 -0.84 -11.39
CA ALA A 201 7.59 0.48 -11.77
C ALA A 201 8.11 1.27 -10.55
N PRO A 202 9.24 2.00 -10.66
CA PRO A 202 10.03 2.22 -11.87
C PRO A 202 11.05 1.13 -12.15
N PHE A 203 11.32 0.20 -11.22
CA PHE A 203 12.42 -0.76 -11.26
C PHE A 203 12.37 -1.64 -12.52
N MET A 204 11.19 -2.17 -12.87
CA MET A 204 11.05 -3.03 -14.05
C MET A 204 11.44 -2.33 -15.36
N TYR A 205 11.20 -1.03 -15.48
CA TYR A 205 11.58 -0.24 -16.65
C TYR A 205 13.06 0.14 -16.63
N GLN A 206 13.62 0.48 -15.45
CA GLN A 206 15.06 0.71 -15.29
C GLN A 206 15.89 -0.51 -15.70
N GLU A 207 15.42 -1.69 -15.35
CA GLU A 207 16.06 -2.96 -15.75
C GLU A 207 16.02 -3.13 -17.26
N LEU A 208 14.89 -2.86 -17.90
CA LEU A 208 14.72 -2.99 -19.36
C LEU A 208 15.47 -1.92 -20.16
N ASP A 209 15.91 -0.83 -19.54
CA ASP A 209 16.81 0.14 -20.17
C ASP A 209 18.23 -0.43 -20.42
N ASP A 210 18.61 -1.52 -19.72
CA ASP A 210 19.86 -2.24 -19.94
C ASP A 210 19.66 -3.35 -20.99
N LYS A 211 20.45 -3.31 -22.06
CA LYS A 211 20.37 -4.28 -23.17
C LYS A 211 20.61 -5.74 -22.79
N ARG A 212 21.19 -6.00 -21.60
CA ARG A 212 21.38 -7.35 -21.07
C ARG A 212 20.08 -7.95 -20.54
N VAL A 213 19.11 -7.11 -20.22
CA VAL A 213 17.86 -7.50 -19.54
C VAL A 213 16.73 -7.66 -20.55
N HIS A 214 15.91 -8.64 -20.33
CA HIS A 214 14.66 -8.81 -21.07
C HIS A 214 13.54 -9.31 -20.17
N ARG A 215 12.30 -9.00 -20.57
CA ARG A 215 11.09 -9.45 -19.87
C ARG A 215 10.76 -10.89 -20.22
N VAL A 216 10.49 -11.71 -19.19
CA VAL A 216 10.09 -13.12 -19.29
C VAL A 216 8.59 -13.28 -19.03
N LEU A 217 8.00 -12.42 -18.17
CA LEU A 217 6.61 -12.51 -17.78
C LEU A 217 6.01 -11.13 -17.53
N ASP A 218 4.77 -10.95 -17.93
CA ASP A 218 3.91 -9.81 -17.65
C ASP A 218 2.68 -10.28 -16.89
N SER A 219 2.42 -9.67 -15.73
CA SER A 219 1.27 -10.06 -14.90
C SER A 219 -0.08 -9.81 -15.56
N TYR A 220 -0.19 -8.83 -16.45
CA TYR A 220 -1.42 -8.57 -17.20
C TYR A 220 -1.70 -9.73 -18.18
N GLU A 221 -0.67 -10.27 -18.83
CA GLU A 221 -0.80 -11.47 -19.69
C GLU A 221 -1.18 -12.69 -18.86
N VAL A 222 -0.56 -12.87 -17.68
CA VAL A 222 -0.87 -13.98 -16.77
C VAL A 222 -2.32 -13.95 -16.31
N LEU A 223 -2.86 -12.78 -15.98
CA LEU A 223 -4.20 -12.61 -15.40
C LEU A 223 -5.27 -12.27 -16.45
N GLY A 224 -4.90 -12.15 -17.72
CA GLY A 224 -5.81 -11.80 -18.81
C GLY A 224 -6.27 -10.36 -18.77
N GLY A 225 -5.38 -9.41 -18.39
CA GLY A 225 -5.59 -7.96 -18.43
C GLY A 225 -5.35 -7.25 -17.11
N PRO A 226 -5.69 -5.95 -17.04
CA PRO A 226 -5.43 -5.09 -15.90
C PRO A 226 -5.97 -5.66 -14.60
N HIS A 227 -5.17 -5.58 -13.54
CA HIS A 227 -5.51 -6.03 -12.20
C HIS A 227 -4.99 -5.04 -11.14
N THR A 228 -5.61 -5.02 -9.98
CA THR A 228 -5.10 -4.26 -8.84
C THR A 228 -3.74 -4.79 -8.41
N PHE A 229 -2.78 -3.89 -8.30
CA PHE A 229 -1.49 -4.19 -7.68
C PHE A 229 -1.53 -3.86 -6.19
N ASN A 230 -1.65 -2.58 -5.82
CA ASN A 230 -1.62 -2.17 -4.43
C ASN A 230 -3.00 -1.83 -3.87
N VAL A 231 -3.15 -2.12 -2.61
CA VAL A 231 -4.32 -1.85 -1.77
C VAL A 231 -3.88 -1.26 -0.43
N ILE A 232 -4.80 -0.54 0.23
CA ILE A 232 -4.66 -0.09 1.62
C ILE A 232 -5.60 -0.93 2.47
N TRP A 233 -5.16 -1.31 3.69
CA TRP A 233 -6.00 -2.04 4.64
C TRP A 233 -5.83 -1.53 6.07
N ALA A 234 -6.83 -1.81 6.89
CA ALA A 234 -6.89 -1.48 8.31
C ALA A 234 -7.62 -2.58 9.10
N THR A 235 -7.59 -2.52 10.42
CA THR A 235 -8.42 -3.40 11.27
C THR A 235 -9.86 -2.89 11.30
N THR A 236 -10.84 -3.81 11.52
CA THR A 236 -12.25 -3.44 11.71
C THR A 236 -12.41 -2.47 12.88
N LYS A 237 -11.73 -2.72 13.99
CA LYS A 237 -11.75 -1.82 15.15
C LYS A 237 -11.33 -0.39 14.78
N PHE A 238 -10.20 -0.23 14.09
CA PHE A 238 -9.75 1.11 13.68
C PHE A 238 -10.77 1.78 12.75
N TYR A 239 -11.30 1.04 11.80
CA TYR A 239 -12.29 1.53 10.84
C TYR A 239 -13.57 2.02 11.54
N ASP A 240 -14.14 1.22 12.45
CA ASP A 240 -15.41 1.51 13.13
C ASP A 240 -15.28 2.65 14.16
N GLU A 241 -14.16 2.69 14.89
CA GLU A 241 -13.91 3.71 15.91
C GLU A 241 -13.49 5.08 15.32
N ASN A 242 -13.14 5.15 14.02
CA ASN A 242 -12.58 6.34 13.41
C ASN A 242 -13.23 6.74 12.07
N PRO A 243 -14.58 6.82 11.97
CA PRO A 243 -15.25 7.04 10.68
C PRO A 243 -14.82 8.34 9.98
N LYS A 244 -14.60 9.42 10.72
CA LYS A 244 -14.12 10.69 10.15
C LYS A 244 -12.66 10.60 9.65
N VAL A 245 -11.82 9.77 10.28
CA VAL A 245 -10.45 9.52 9.80
C VAL A 245 -10.48 8.77 8.49
N ILE A 246 -11.35 7.76 8.37
CA ILE A 246 -11.56 7.00 7.13
C ILE A 246 -12.09 7.92 6.02
N GLU A 247 -13.09 8.76 6.31
CA GLU A 247 -13.64 9.74 5.37
C GLU A 247 -12.55 10.70 4.87
N ALA A 248 -11.76 11.28 5.79
CA ALA A 248 -10.66 12.15 5.45
C ALA A 248 -9.60 11.45 4.59
N PHE A 249 -9.28 10.18 4.92
CA PHE A 249 -8.32 9.38 4.16
C PHE A 249 -8.79 9.15 2.72
N ILE A 250 -10.03 8.72 2.52
CA ILE A 250 -10.59 8.49 1.18
C ILE A 250 -10.63 9.79 0.37
N ALA A 251 -11.04 10.91 0.98
CA ALA A 251 -11.05 12.21 0.32
C ALA A 251 -9.63 12.69 -0.07
N ALA A 252 -8.65 12.46 0.80
CA ALA A 252 -7.25 12.80 0.52
C ALA A 252 -6.64 11.91 -0.58
N LEU A 253 -7.00 10.63 -0.60
CA LEU A 253 -6.56 9.70 -1.64
C LEU A 253 -7.13 10.06 -3.01
N ASP A 254 -8.42 10.38 -3.08
CA ASP A 254 -9.09 10.84 -4.30
C ASP A 254 -8.47 12.15 -4.82
N ASP A 255 -8.22 13.11 -3.91
CA ASP A 255 -7.55 14.37 -4.24
C ASP A 255 -6.13 14.14 -4.77
N ALA A 256 -5.35 13.26 -4.14
CA ALA A 256 -4.02 12.90 -4.62
C ALA A 256 -4.05 12.29 -6.03
N MET A 257 -4.97 11.37 -6.31
CA MET A 257 -5.13 10.77 -7.63
C MET A 257 -5.52 11.79 -8.70
N LYS A 258 -6.42 12.73 -8.36
CA LYS A 258 -6.80 13.85 -9.24
C LYS A 258 -5.61 14.77 -9.54
N GLN A 259 -4.78 15.08 -8.54
CA GLN A 259 -3.58 15.90 -8.72
C GLN A 259 -2.55 15.20 -9.61
N ILE A 260 -2.34 13.89 -9.47
CA ILE A 260 -1.47 13.09 -10.33
C ILE A 260 -1.95 13.15 -11.79
N ALA A 261 -3.25 12.98 -12.01
CA ALA A 261 -3.83 13.02 -13.35
C ALA A 261 -3.76 14.42 -13.96
N ALA A 262 -4.01 15.47 -13.18
CA ALA A 262 -4.00 16.85 -13.65
C ALA A 262 -2.59 17.38 -13.96
N ASN A 263 -1.59 16.99 -13.16
CA ASN A 263 -0.20 17.48 -13.32
C ASN A 263 0.84 16.38 -13.08
N PRO A 264 1.01 15.43 -14.03
CA PRO A 264 1.96 14.32 -13.90
C PRO A 264 3.41 14.79 -13.71
N ALA A 265 3.80 15.94 -14.28
CA ALA A 265 5.15 16.50 -14.14
C ALA A 265 5.45 16.90 -12.68
N GLU A 266 4.50 17.58 -12.02
CA GLU A 266 4.62 17.96 -10.60
C GLU A 266 4.64 16.71 -9.71
N ALA A 267 3.78 15.74 -9.99
CA ALA A 267 3.72 14.49 -9.27
C ALA A 267 5.05 13.71 -9.37
N ALA A 268 5.65 13.68 -10.57
CA ALA A 268 6.96 13.08 -10.80
C ALA A 268 8.07 13.79 -10.01
N ALA A 269 8.10 15.10 -10.02
CA ALA A 269 9.10 15.89 -9.27
C ALA A 269 8.94 15.67 -7.75
N ALA A 270 7.71 15.63 -7.25
CA ALA A 270 7.41 15.35 -5.85
C ALA A 270 7.90 13.94 -5.44
N TRP A 271 7.65 12.93 -6.29
CA TRP A 271 8.11 11.57 -6.04
C TRP A 271 9.64 11.46 -6.02
N VAL A 272 10.31 12.02 -7.02
CA VAL A 272 11.78 12.02 -7.10
C VAL A 272 12.40 12.64 -5.85
N LYS A 273 11.84 13.75 -5.37
CA LYS A 273 12.29 14.41 -4.14
C LYS A 273 12.04 13.55 -2.90
N ALA A 274 10.84 12.99 -2.76
CA ALA A 274 10.44 12.20 -1.60
C ALA A 274 11.24 10.91 -1.44
N GLU A 275 11.53 10.24 -2.58
CA GLU A 275 12.28 8.97 -2.59
C GLU A 275 13.81 9.19 -2.70
N ASN A 276 14.27 10.45 -2.73
CA ASN A 276 15.68 10.79 -2.98
C ASN A 276 16.24 10.02 -4.20
N SER A 277 15.42 9.93 -5.25
CA SER A 277 15.68 9.10 -6.43
C SER A 277 16.76 9.75 -7.33
N LYS A 278 17.62 8.90 -7.91
CA LYS A 278 18.59 9.32 -8.95
C LYS A 278 17.96 9.44 -10.34
N LEU A 279 16.71 8.98 -10.51
CA LEU A 279 15.97 9.10 -11.76
C LEU A 279 15.56 10.56 -12.00
N SER A 280 15.52 10.97 -13.27
CA SER A 280 15.01 12.29 -13.60
C SER A 280 13.48 12.36 -13.44
N ALA A 281 12.97 13.55 -13.10
CA ALA A 281 11.52 13.78 -13.05
C ALA A 281 10.86 13.50 -14.41
N ALA A 282 11.52 13.81 -15.52
CA ALA A 282 11.02 13.51 -16.86
C ALA A 282 10.88 12.00 -17.13
N TYR A 283 11.81 11.19 -16.61
CA TYR A 283 11.69 9.72 -16.71
C TYR A 283 10.48 9.22 -15.91
N ILE A 284 10.30 9.68 -14.68
CA ILE A 284 9.14 9.30 -13.83
C ILE A 284 7.83 9.79 -14.45
N GLU A 285 7.80 11.03 -14.98
CA GLU A 285 6.61 11.55 -15.68
C GLU A 285 6.23 10.68 -16.87
N LYS A 286 7.21 10.24 -17.68
CA LYS A 286 6.95 9.29 -18.77
C LYS A 286 6.26 8.01 -18.25
N LEU A 287 6.73 7.45 -17.12
CA LEU A 287 6.13 6.26 -16.55
C LEU A 287 4.72 6.52 -15.98
N ILE A 288 4.50 7.70 -15.40
CA ILE A 288 3.17 8.10 -14.91
C ILE A 288 2.16 8.17 -16.04
N ARG A 289 2.59 8.58 -17.24
CA ARG A 289 1.73 8.72 -18.42
C ARG A 289 1.47 7.43 -19.19
N LEU A 290 2.11 6.32 -18.83
CA LEU A 290 1.86 5.03 -19.47
C LEU A 290 0.43 4.56 -19.19
N PRO A 291 -0.34 4.17 -20.21
CA PRO A 291 -1.76 3.82 -20.05
C PRO A 291 -1.99 2.60 -19.17
N GLU A 292 -1.01 1.72 -19.05
CA GLU A 292 -1.04 0.57 -18.16
C GLU A 292 -0.87 0.91 -16.68
N ASN A 293 -0.36 2.11 -16.36
CA ASN A 293 -0.18 2.59 -15.00
C ASN A 293 -1.37 3.47 -14.59
N GLU A 294 -2.38 2.88 -13.97
CA GLU A 294 -3.60 3.55 -13.57
C GLU A 294 -3.68 3.68 -12.05
N TRP A 295 -3.81 4.90 -11.54
CA TRP A 295 -4.14 5.14 -10.13
C TRP A 295 -5.65 5.19 -9.97
N THR A 296 -6.19 4.22 -9.25
CA THR A 296 -7.64 4.03 -9.10
C THR A 296 -7.98 3.38 -7.77
N MET A 297 -9.07 3.80 -7.16
CA MET A 297 -9.64 3.17 -5.98
C MET A 297 -10.47 1.92 -6.29
N VAL A 298 -10.71 1.62 -7.57
CA VAL A 298 -11.51 0.46 -8.01
C VAL A 298 -10.69 -0.81 -7.90
N PRO A 299 -11.09 -1.80 -7.07
CA PRO A 299 -10.45 -3.11 -7.07
C PRO A 299 -10.74 -3.86 -8.38
N LYS A 300 -9.70 -4.31 -9.07
CA LYS A 300 -9.81 -5.06 -10.33
C LYS A 300 -9.21 -6.46 -10.16
N LYS A 301 -9.94 -7.51 -10.53
CA LYS A 301 -9.50 -8.92 -10.54
C LYS A 301 -8.91 -9.42 -9.21
N VAL A 302 -9.31 -8.84 -8.07
CA VAL A 302 -8.82 -9.31 -6.75
C VAL A 302 -9.32 -10.73 -6.47
N MET A 303 -10.49 -11.10 -7.01
CA MET A 303 -11.06 -12.44 -6.84
C MET A 303 -10.23 -13.52 -7.57
N VAL A 304 -9.53 -13.20 -8.66
CA VAL A 304 -8.64 -14.16 -9.33
C VAL A 304 -7.55 -14.67 -8.38
N TYR A 305 -6.96 -13.75 -7.60
CA TYR A 305 -5.99 -14.10 -6.56
C TYR A 305 -6.63 -14.88 -5.41
N ALA A 306 -7.80 -14.43 -4.94
CA ALA A 306 -8.50 -15.08 -3.83
C ALA A 306 -8.92 -16.51 -4.18
N GLU A 307 -9.42 -16.74 -5.39
CA GLU A 307 -9.81 -18.06 -5.88
C GLU A 307 -8.60 -19.00 -6.03
N PHE A 308 -7.51 -18.49 -6.62
CA PHE A 308 -6.28 -19.25 -6.73
C PHE A 308 -5.73 -19.63 -5.34
N MET A 309 -5.56 -18.66 -4.44
CA MET A 309 -5.03 -18.91 -3.09
C MET A 309 -5.92 -19.84 -2.27
N SER A 310 -7.24 -19.77 -2.44
CA SER A 310 -8.17 -20.69 -1.79
C SER A 310 -8.04 -22.11 -2.33
N ARG A 311 -7.91 -22.26 -3.64
CA ARG A 311 -7.80 -23.56 -4.30
C ARG A 311 -6.51 -24.31 -3.91
N ILE A 312 -5.40 -23.57 -3.71
CA ILE A 312 -4.13 -24.17 -3.29
C ILE A 312 -3.97 -24.23 -1.75
N GLY A 313 -5.00 -23.90 -0.99
CA GLY A 313 -5.01 -23.99 0.48
C GLY A 313 -4.30 -22.86 1.24
N MET A 314 -3.93 -21.79 0.54
CA MET A 314 -3.28 -20.62 1.18
C MET A 314 -4.27 -19.63 1.78
N LEU A 315 -5.54 -19.69 1.39
CA LEU A 315 -6.62 -18.83 1.88
C LEU A 315 -7.83 -19.66 2.26
N SER A 316 -8.29 -19.56 3.51
CA SER A 316 -9.49 -20.20 4.01
C SER A 316 -10.18 -19.31 5.04
N PRO A 317 -11.54 -19.19 4.94
CA PRO A 317 -12.37 -19.61 3.85
C PRO A 317 -12.21 -18.72 2.60
N LYS A 318 -12.70 -19.18 1.45
CA LYS A 318 -12.78 -18.37 0.23
C LYS A 318 -13.78 -17.22 0.43
N PRO A 319 -13.44 -15.95 0.08
CA PRO A 319 -14.43 -14.87 0.06
C PRO A 319 -15.48 -15.14 -1.02
N ALA A 320 -16.74 -14.76 -0.76
CA ALA A 320 -17.82 -14.91 -1.73
C ALA A 320 -17.72 -13.89 -2.88
N SER A 321 -17.24 -12.68 -2.55
CA SER A 321 -17.07 -11.60 -3.51
C SER A 321 -15.92 -10.67 -3.11
N TRP A 322 -15.52 -9.76 -4.00
CA TRP A 322 -14.52 -8.77 -3.69
C TRP A 322 -14.93 -7.84 -2.52
N SER A 323 -16.24 -7.60 -2.35
CA SER A 323 -16.74 -6.76 -1.26
C SER A 323 -16.52 -7.36 0.13
N ASP A 324 -16.36 -8.68 0.25
CA ASP A 324 -15.98 -9.30 1.53
C ASP A 324 -14.58 -8.90 1.98
N LEU A 325 -13.72 -8.60 1.02
CA LEU A 325 -12.32 -8.24 1.22
C LEU A 325 -12.12 -6.77 1.58
N PHE A 326 -13.13 -5.92 1.35
CA PHE A 326 -13.04 -4.48 1.53
C PHE A 326 -14.14 -3.96 2.48
N PHE A 327 -13.88 -2.82 3.10
CA PHE A 327 -14.89 -2.10 3.87
C PHE A 327 -15.94 -1.44 2.96
N PRO A 328 -17.15 -1.14 3.47
CA PRO A 328 -18.26 -0.59 2.70
C PRO A 328 -17.97 0.73 1.96
N THR A 329 -16.94 1.46 2.40
CA THR A 329 -16.55 2.77 1.85
C THR A 329 -16.43 2.78 0.31
N ILE A 330 -15.96 1.65 -0.26
CA ILE A 330 -15.75 1.56 -1.72
C ILE A 330 -16.71 0.58 -2.42
N HIS A 331 -17.71 0.01 -1.74
CA HIS A 331 -18.62 -0.98 -2.33
C HIS A 331 -19.49 -0.43 -3.48
N LYS A 332 -19.61 0.89 -3.60
CA LYS A 332 -20.30 1.53 -4.74
C LYS A 332 -19.47 1.54 -6.03
N LEU A 333 -18.18 1.22 -5.95
CA LEU A 333 -17.29 1.15 -7.10
C LEU A 333 -17.49 -0.19 -7.83
N PRO A 334 -17.25 -0.24 -9.16
CA PRO A 334 -17.39 -1.47 -9.97
C PRO A 334 -16.19 -2.43 -9.77
N GLY A 335 -15.99 -2.92 -8.56
CA GLY A 335 -14.90 -3.83 -8.21
C GLY A 335 -15.10 -5.27 -8.73
N SER A 336 -14.00 -6.08 -8.82
CA SER A 336 -14.03 -7.46 -9.30
C SER A 336 -12.93 -8.36 -8.68
#